data_40e926d4dc25508937709c998045a2f6
#
_entry.id   40e926d4dc25508937709c998045a2f6
#
_cell.length_a   1.000
_cell.length_b   1.000
_cell.length_c   1.000
_cell.angle_alpha   90.00
_cell.angle_beta   90.00
_cell.angle_gamma   90.00
#
_symmetry.space_group_name_H-M   'P 1'
#
loop_
_entity.id
_entity.type
_entity.pdbx_description
1 polymer ?
#
loop_
_entity_poly.entity_id
_entity_poly.type
_entity_poly.pdbx_seq_one_letter_code
_entity_poly.pdbx_strand_id
1 'polypeptide(L)'
;MDIYKGTGAFSGIAIGKILYYHKSEYQMRQYEITDVKTELNIFRQARTRVMEQLEDLYEKNCIIQGTQAEIFLRQKNLLEGKSFQRAIESVIQSEKVNSAYAVMTTRDEMLKTFRNLEEPAIKERLDNMREISDRLIGELGGISPRIDLGDEPVIVVTESITPTELMEMDKDKLMAIVTHHGSDMSHAAIMAKTMNIPALLEIDTDSEWDGRQAIVDGYTGTLYIDPDEEVKKEYEIRRQADKEEREELLKLRREPDITKDGRKIEIYANIGNMDDLNSVLYYGAAGIGLLRSEFQYLGRENYPRENELFLAYKKIAETMGEKLTVIRTADLGADKQAEYLNIPDETNPIMGNRGIRLCLDRKRMFKAQLRAIFRASAYGNLALMYPMISSEEEMDEIEEIIREVKIGLDEKGIPYKHIKTGIMIETPAAVMISRELARRVDFLSLGTNDLSQYTLAMDRQNPLLRKKYNDHHPAVLRMIQMVIEAGHAENRRVCICGELAADTALTEEFLRMGVDCLSVVPACILPVRKALRQVDLSGDDKGA
;
A
#
# COMPACT_ATOMS: atom_id res chain seq x y z
N MET A 1 36.06 -3.25 -7.55
CA MET A 1 34.61 -3.53 -7.34
C MET A 1 34.33 -3.56 -5.85
N ASP A 2 33.44 -2.69 -5.39
CA ASP A 2 32.99 -2.65 -3.98
C ASP A 2 31.54 -3.17 -3.92
N ILE A 3 31.20 -3.88 -2.84
CA ILE A 3 29.88 -4.54 -2.71
C ILE A 3 29.24 -4.11 -1.40
N TYR A 4 28.03 -3.58 -1.49
CA TYR A 4 27.22 -3.14 -0.35
C TYR A 4 25.93 -3.94 -0.27
N LYS A 5 25.46 -4.20 0.95
CA LYS A 5 24.23 -4.92 1.23
C LYS A 5 23.25 -4.02 1.96
N GLY A 6 22.03 -3.98 1.47
CA GLY A 6 20.92 -3.26 2.07
C GLY A 6 19.63 -4.05 1.93
N THR A 7 18.52 -3.38 2.16
CA THR A 7 17.18 -3.94 2.01
C THR A 7 16.62 -3.60 0.62
N GLY A 8 16.27 -4.63 -0.17
CA GLY A 8 15.60 -4.44 -1.46
C GLY A 8 14.15 -4.03 -1.25
N ALA A 9 13.81 -2.78 -1.53
CA ALA A 9 12.44 -2.28 -1.41
C ALA A 9 11.59 -2.60 -2.64
N PHE A 10 12.19 -2.64 -3.83
CA PHE A 10 11.53 -3.10 -5.05
C PHE A 10 12.51 -3.87 -5.94
N SER A 11 12.03 -5.02 -6.42
CA SER A 11 12.82 -5.97 -7.22
C SER A 11 13.06 -5.46 -8.64
N GLY A 12 14.26 -5.69 -9.14
CA GLY A 12 14.69 -5.34 -10.49
C GLY A 12 16.18 -5.11 -10.55
N ILE A 13 16.72 -5.06 -11.76
CA ILE A 13 18.15 -4.83 -12.02
C ILE A 13 18.31 -3.51 -12.76
N ALA A 14 19.13 -2.62 -12.23
CA ALA A 14 19.57 -1.40 -12.91
C ALA A 14 21.10 -1.37 -13.05
N ILE A 15 21.57 -0.95 -14.22
CA ILE A 15 23.01 -0.81 -14.53
C ILE A 15 23.20 0.56 -15.14
N GLY A 16 23.97 1.42 -14.49
CA GLY A 16 24.17 2.79 -14.93
C GLY A 16 25.17 3.57 -14.10
N LYS A 17 25.30 4.86 -14.40
CA LYS A 17 26.10 5.79 -13.62
C LYS A 17 25.33 6.24 -12.38
N ILE A 18 26.03 6.46 -11.31
CA ILE A 18 25.52 7.08 -10.09
C ILE A 18 25.40 8.59 -10.30
N LEU A 19 24.28 9.15 -9.88
CA LEU A 19 24.12 10.56 -9.55
C LEU A 19 23.92 10.66 -8.03
N TYR A 20 24.89 11.23 -7.33
CA TYR A 20 24.72 11.48 -5.91
C TYR A 20 23.90 12.75 -5.69
N TYR A 21 22.67 12.58 -5.25
CA TYR A 21 21.77 13.69 -4.98
C TYR A 21 21.98 14.23 -3.56
N HIS A 22 22.59 15.41 -3.50
CA HIS A 22 22.70 16.16 -2.25
C HIS A 22 21.43 16.97 -2.01
N LYS A 23 20.78 16.74 -0.88
CA LYS A 23 19.77 17.70 -0.43
C LYS A 23 20.44 19.02 -0.12
N SER A 24 20.02 20.07 -0.82
CA SER A 24 20.53 21.41 -0.55
C SER A 24 20.12 21.81 0.87
N GLU A 25 21.08 21.78 1.80
CA GLU A 25 20.90 22.48 3.07
C GLU A 25 20.97 23.98 2.77
N TYR A 26 19.80 24.58 2.76
CA TYR A 26 19.72 26.03 2.55
C TYR A 26 20.26 26.76 3.79
N GLN A 27 21.54 27.09 3.80
CA GLN A 27 22.12 28.02 4.78
C GLN A 27 21.67 29.44 4.44
N MET A 28 20.49 29.80 4.94
CA MET A 28 19.97 31.14 4.75
C MET A 28 20.66 32.12 5.69
N ARG A 29 21.35 33.10 5.12
CA ARG A 29 21.90 34.22 5.89
C ARG A 29 20.78 35.16 6.26
N GLN A 30 20.65 35.43 7.56
CA GLN A 30 19.81 36.51 8.07
C GLN A 30 20.39 37.84 7.59
N TYR A 31 19.57 38.69 6.99
CA TYR A 31 19.90 40.09 6.79
C TYR A 31 18.71 40.98 7.12
N GLU A 32 19.02 42.16 7.66
CA GLU A 32 18.04 43.15 8.03
C GLU A 32 17.49 43.84 6.79
N ILE A 33 16.16 43.97 6.72
CA ILE A 33 15.48 44.63 5.61
C ILE A 33 15.07 46.06 5.98
N THR A 34 15.12 46.95 5.00
CA THR A 34 14.71 48.35 5.18
C THR A 34 13.27 48.61 4.74
N ASP A 35 12.77 47.81 3.80
CA ASP A 35 11.39 47.92 3.29
C ASP A 35 10.59 46.63 3.49
N VAL A 36 9.84 46.61 4.61
CA VAL A 36 8.97 45.50 4.98
C VAL A 36 7.86 45.24 3.95
N LYS A 37 7.35 46.28 3.27
CA LYS A 37 6.27 46.10 2.29
C LYS A 37 6.77 45.36 1.03
N THR A 38 7.94 45.71 0.57
CA THR A 38 8.59 45.02 -0.55
C THR A 38 8.86 43.55 -0.21
N GLU A 39 9.39 43.29 1.00
CA GLU A 39 9.68 41.92 1.43
C GLU A 39 8.42 41.04 1.55
N LEU A 40 7.34 41.59 2.12
CA LEU A 40 6.05 40.91 2.17
C LEU A 40 5.50 40.60 0.78
N ASN A 41 5.74 41.48 -0.21
CA ASN A 41 5.37 41.22 -1.60
C ASN A 41 6.19 40.09 -2.23
N ILE A 42 7.50 40.07 -1.97
CA ILE A 42 8.41 38.99 -2.43
C ILE A 42 7.93 37.64 -1.89
N PHE A 43 7.64 37.57 -0.58
CA PHE A 43 7.09 36.37 0.04
C PHE A 43 5.77 35.92 -0.60
N ARG A 44 4.81 36.84 -0.78
CA ARG A 44 3.51 36.51 -1.37
C ARG A 44 3.62 36.04 -2.82
N GLN A 45 4.50 36.63 -3.60
CA GLN A 45 4.75 36.19 -4.98
C GLN A 45 5.40 34.80 -5.02
N ALA A 46 6.41 34.53 -4.18
CA ALA A 46 7.01 33.22 -4.06
C ALA A 46 6.00 32.15 -3.65
N ARG A 47 5.16 32.46 -2.64
CA ARG A 47 4.06 31.59 -2.22
C ARG A 47 3.09 31.26 -3.36
N THR A 48 2.70 32.25 -4.16
CA THR A 48 1.80 32.04 -5.31
C THR A 48 2.46 31.13 -6.34
N ARG A 49 3.71 31.36 -6.70
CA ARG A 49 4.46 30.51 -7.65
C ARG A 49 4.59 29.07 -7.15
N VAL A 50 4.88 28.86 -5.86
CA VAL A 50 4.94 27.51 -5.28
C VAL A 50 3.58 26.81 -5.33
N MET A 51 2.49 27.55 -5.09
CA MET A 51 1.14 26.97 -5.19
C MET A 51 0.79 26.56 -6.63
N GLU A 52 1.18 27.35 -7.62
CA GLU A 52 1.02 27.03 -9.05
C GLU A 52 1.88 25.79 -9.43
N GLN A 53 3.13 25.71 -8.97
CA GLN A 53 3.97 24.54 -9.18
C GLN A 53 3.37 23.26 -8.60
N LEU A 54 2.80 23.32 -7.39
CA LEU A 54 2.14 22.17 -6.75
C LEU A 54 0.89 21.73 -7.50
N GLU A 55 0.14 22.67 -8.07
CA GLU A 55 -1.03 22.38 -8.91
C GLU A 55 -0.62 21.69 -10.22
N ASP A 56 0.41 22.21 -10.89
CA ASP A 56 0.99 21.59 -12.09
C ASP A 56 1.51 20.17 -11.82
N LEU A 57 2.16 19.94 -10.68
CA LEU A 57 2.64 18.63 -10.26
C LEU A 57 1.48 17.67 -9.98
N TYR A 58 0.42 18.16 -9.33
CA TYR A 58 -0.80 17.39 -9.12
C TYR A 58 -1.42 16.98 -10.45
N GLU A 59 -1.63 17.92 -11.38
CA GLU A 59 -2.24 17.63 -12.67
C GLU A 59 -1.42 16.64 -13.51
N LYS A 60 -0.10 16.75 -13.50
CA LYS A 60 0.80 15.82 -14.22
C LYS A 60 0.78 14.40 -13.62
N ASN A 61 0.65 14.28 -12.32
CA ASN A 61 0.78 12.99 -11.62
C ASN A 61 -0.58 12.35 -11.30
N CYS A 62 -1.68 13.09 -11.25
CA CYS A 62 -2.99 12.53 -10.88
C CYS A 62 -3.48 11.44 -11.85
N ILE A 63 -3.13 11.52 -13.15
CA ILE A 63 -3.51 10.53 -14.15
C ILE A 63 -2.73 9.21 -13.98
N ILE A 64 -1.49 9.30 -13.52
CA ILE A 64 -0.55 8.15 -13.46
C ILE A 64 -0.53 7.53 -12.06
N GLN A 65 -0.65 8.35 -11.02
CA GLN A 65 -0.40 7.97 -9.63
C GLN A 65 -1.61 8.15 -8.70
N GLY A 66 -2.74 8.58 -9.23
CA GLY A 66 -4.02 8.65 -8.50
C GLY A 66 -3.94 9.46 -7.21
N THR A 67 -4.33 8.84 -6.09
CA THR A 67 -4.40 9.51 -4.78
C THR A 67 -3.04 9.87 -4.19
N GLN A 68 -1.93 9.27 -4.66
CA GLN A 68 -0.60 9.67 -4.20
C GLN A 68 -0.25 11.10 -4.63
N ALA A 69 -0.77 11.55 -5.76
CA ALA A 69 -0.64 12.94 -6.18
C ALA A 69 -1.35 13.93 -5.23
N GLU A 70 -2.28 13.46 -4.38
CA GLU A 70 -2.97 14.31 -3.39
C GLU A 70 -2.01 14.94 -2.36
N ILE A 71 -0.78 14.44 -2.23
CA ILE A 71 0.25 15.08 -1.40
C ILE A 71 0.49 16.53 -1.83
N PHE A 72 0.48 16.80 -3.13
CA PHE A 72 0.65 18.15 -3.68
C PHE A 72 -0.53 19.05 -3.30
N LEU A 73 -1.76 18.53 -3.30
CA LEU A 73 -2.93 19.28 -2.83
C LEU A 73 -2.89 19.54 -1.34
N ARG A 74 -2.43 18.58 -0.52
CA ARG A 74 -2.26 18.78 0.92
C ARG A 74 -1.21 19.85 1.21
N GLN A 75 -0.10 19.85 0.48
CA GLN A 75 0.94 20.86 0.57
C GLN A 75 0.42 22.23 0.11
N LYS A 76 -0.33 22.32 -0.97
CA LYS A 76 -1.00 23.54 -1.42
C LYS A 76 -1.96 24.09 -0.35
N ASN A 77 -2.79 23.23 0.25
CA ASN A 77 -3.72 23.61 1.32
C ASN A 77 -3.00 24.15 2.58
N LEU A 78 -1.80 23.64 2.90
CA LEU A 78 -0.96 24.20 3.98
C LEU A 78 -0.53 25.64 3.64
N LEU A 79 -0.14 25.91 2.41
CA LEU A 79 0.22 27.25 1.96
C LEU A 79 -0.97 28.20 1.89
N GLU A 80 -2.16 27.71 1.57
CA GLU A 80 -3.40 28.50 1.60
C GLU A 80 -3.83 28.83 3.04
N GLY A 81 -3.36 28.04 4.01
CA GLY A 81 -3.69 28.19 5.41
C GLY A 81 -3.24 29.53 6.00
N LYS A 82 -4.20 30.31 6.50
CA LYS A 82 -3.95 31.65 7.08
C LYS A 82 -3.02 31.64 8.29
N SER A 83 -2.92 30.52 9.02
CA SER A 83 -2.07 30.42 10.22
C SER A 83 -0.59 30.44 9.86
N PHE A 84 -0.17 29.61 8.90
CA PHE A 84 1.23 29.53 8.44
C PHE A 84 1.65 30.85 7.77
N GLN A 85 0.82 31.38 6.88
CA GLN A 85 1.07 32.66 6.23
C GLN A 85 1.26 33.80 7.25
N ARG A 86 0.35 33.93 8.22
CA ARG A 86 0.40 35.00 9.23
C ARG A 86 1.62 34.87 10.13
N ALA A 87 2.02 33.66 10.48
CA ALA A 87 3.22 33.43 11.28
C ALA A 87 4.47 33.98 10.56
N ILE A 88 4.66 33.64 9.28
CA ILE A 88 5.78 34.14 8.48
C ILE A 88 5.71 35.67 8.31
N GLU A 89 4.55 36.21 7.95
CA GLU A 89 4.38 37.66 7.79
C GLU A 89 4.66 38.40 9.11
N SER A 90 4.31 37.80 10.26
CA SER A 90 4.61 38.36 11.59
C SER A 90 6.10 38.44 11.85
N VAL A 91 6.87 37.38 11.55
CA VAL A 91 8.33 37.36 11.71
C VAL A 91 8.98 38.44 10.82
N ILE A 92 8.56 38.55 9.54
CA ILE A 92 9.09 39.60 8.64
C ILE A 92 8.83 40.99 9.21
N GLN A 93 7.64 41.23 9.77
CA GLN A 93 7.25 42.55 10.30
C GLN A 93 7.94 42.87 11.62
N SER A 94 8.00 41.91 12.57
CA SER A 94 8.50 42.14 13.91
C SER A 94 10.03 42.19 13.98
N GLU A 95 10.69 41.27 13.24
CA GLU A 95 12.14 41.11 13.26
C GLU A 95 12.86 41.86 12.13
N LYS A 96 12.09 42.36 11.14
CA LYS A 96 12.62 43.03 9.93
C LYS A 96 13.70 42.23 9.21
N VAL A 97 13.42 40.94 9.01
CA VAL A 97 14.33 39.99 8.36
C VAL A 97 13.81 39.59 6.97
N ASN A 98 14.68 39.06 6.15
CA ASN A 98 14.34 38.56 4.82
C ASN A 98 13.37 37.38 4.87
N SER A 99 12.54 37.25 3.84
CA SER A 99 11.46 36.26 3.75
C SER A 99 11.94 34.82 3.91
N ALA A 100 13.08 34.47 3.31
CA ALA A 100 13.63 33.11 3.41
C ALA A 100 14.01 32.74 4.85
N TYR A 101 14.61 33.67 5.59
CA TYR A 101 14.91 33.48 7.00
C TYR A 101 13.64 33.39 7.86
N ALA A 102 12.64 34.22 7.55
CA ALA A 102 11.35 34.19 8.26
C ALA A 102 10.61 32.84 8.05
N VAL A 103 10.66 32.27 6.84
CA VAL A 103 10.11 30.93 6.56
C VAL A 103 10.86 29.88 7.38
N MET A 104 12.19 29.88 7.37
CA MET A 104 13.03 28.95 8.12
C MET A 104 12.73 29.02 9.64
N THR A 105 12.72 30.22 10.21
CA THR A 105 12.46 30.42 11.63
C THR A 105 11.06 29.93 12.02
N THR A 106 10.03 30.28 11.23
CA THR A 106 8.65 29.82 11.46
C THR A 106 8.54 28.30 11.40
N ARG A 107 9.19 27.66 10.41
CA ARG A 107 9.27 26.21 10.30
C ARG A 107 9.87 25.58 11.55
N ASP A 108 11.04 26.07 11.96
CA ASP A 108 11.79 25.49 13.08
C ASP A 108 11.05 25.65 14.42
N GLU A 109 10.34 26.77 14.63
CA GLU A 109 9.49 26.96 15.79
C GLU A 109 8.29 26.00 15.82
N MET A 110 7.62 25.83 14.68
CA MET A 110 6.52 24.88 14.56
C MET A 110 6.99 23.44 14.75
N LEU A 111 8.12 23.05 14.16
CA LEU A 111 8.72 21.73 14.36
C LEU A 111 9.09 21.46 15.82
N LYS A 112 9.64 22.47 16.53
CA LYS A 112 9.96 22.37 17.97
C LYS A 112 8.70 22.16 18.82
N THR A 113 7.63 22.86 18.49
CA THR A 113 6.36 22.80 19.25
C THR A 113 5.74 21.39 19.21
N PHE A 114 5.90 20.67 18.08
CA PHE A 114 5.29 19.36 17.86
C PHE A 114 6.28 18.19 17.96
N ARG A 115 7.56 18.44 18.26
CA ARG A 115 8.65 17.44 18.26
C ARG A 115 8.42 16.27 19.22
N ASN A 116 7.66 16.46 20.28
CA ASN A 116 7.40 15.46 21.31
C ASN A 116 6.11 14.66 21.08
N LEU A 117 5.42 14.89 19.96
CA LEU A 117 4.21 14.16 19.63
C LEU A 117 4.58 13.04 18.62
N GLU A 118 4.46 11.79 19.07
CA GLU A 118 4.85 10.61 18.28
C GLU A 118 3.75 10.12 17.31
N GLU A 119 2.65 10.85 17.20
CA GLU A 119 1.53 10.47 16.33
C GLU A 119 1.92 10.50 14.84
N PRO A 120 1.66 9.42 14.08
CA PRO A 120 2.01 9.32 12.66
C PRO A 120 1.45 10.45 11.79
N ALA A 121 0.21 10.89 12.05
CA ALA A 121 -0.44 11.99 11.34
C ALA A 121 0.26 13.34 11.58
N ILE A 122 0.82 13.54 12.78
CA ILE A 122 1.60 14.74 13.10
C ILE A 122 2.95 14.67 12.41
N LYS A 123 3.62 13.51 12.40
CA LYS A 123 4.88 13.32 11.66
C LYS A 123 4.70 13.63 10.18
N GLU A 124 3.68 13.06 9.53
CA GLU A 124 3.36 13.34 8.12
C GLU A 124 3.12 14.85 7.88
N ARG A 125 2.40 15.51 8.79
CA ARG A 125 2.16 16.96 8.69
C ARG A 125 3.42 17.79 8.87
N LEU A 126 4.34 17.37 9.74
CA LEU A 126 5.63 18.00 9.95
C LEU A 126 6.56 17.80 8.74
N ASP A 127 6.55 16.62 8.14
CA ASP A 127 7.32 16.34 6.93
C ASP A 127 6.80 17.17 5.75
N ASN A 128 5.48 17.25 5.55
CA ASN A 128 4.87 18.13 4.57
C ASN A 128 5.22 19.61 4.82
N MET A 129 5.30 20.02 6.08
CA MET A 129 5.68 21.40 6.43
C MET A 129 7.15 21.69 6.14
N ARG A 130 8.05 20.71 6.39
CA ARG A 130 9.47 20.83 6.00
C ARG A 130 9.60 20.98 4.49
N GLU A 131 9.03 20.06 3.72
CA GLU A 131 9.11 20.06 2.25
C GLU A 131 8.60 21.38 1.66
N ILE A 132 7.48 21.86 2.16
CA ILE A 132 6.89 23.12 1.68
C ILE A 132 7.74 24.34 2.05
N SER A 133 8.33 24.34 3.25
CA SER A 133 9.21 25.41 3.69
C SER A 133 10.49 25.43 2.85
N ASP A 134 11.08 24.27 2.60
CA ASP A 134 12.28 24.14 1.78
C ASP A 134 12.02 24.57 0.32
N ARG A 135 10.84 24.25 -0.22
CA ARG A 135 10.41 24.71 -1.54
C ARG A 135 10.22 26.23 -1.60
N LEU A 136 9.60 26.83 -0.57
CA LEU A 136 9.48 28.29 -0.47
C LEU A 136 10.84 28.98 -0.37
N ILE A 137 11.74 28.41 0.43
CA ILE A 137 13.10 28.92 0.59
C ILE A 137 13.86 28.83 -0.75
N GLY A 138 13.76 27.72 -1.46
CA GLY A 138 14.34 27.54 -2.80
C GLY A 138 13.82 28.58 -3.79
N GLU A 139 12.50 28.79 -3.85
CA GLU A 139 11.87 29.78 -4.71
C GLU A 139 12.31 31.22 -4.36
N LEU A 140 12.42 31.53 -3.07
CA LEU A 140 12.91 32.83 -2.59
C LEU A 140 14.41 33.03 -2.87
N GLY A 141 15.20 31.95 -2.86
CA GLY A 141 16.61 31.93 -3.19
C GLY A 141 16.90 31.91 -4.71
N GLY A 142 15.88 31.80 -5.55
CA GLY A 142 16.04 31.66 -7.00
C GLY A 142 16.65 30.31 -7.42
N ILE A 143 16.54 29.30 -6.55
CA ILE A 143 17.03 27.95 -6.81
C ILE A 143 15.82 27.11 -7.24
N SER A 144 15.90 26.54 -8.45
CA SER A 144 14.82 25.65 -8.93
C SER A 144 14.73 24.40 -8.06
N PRO A 145 13.55 24.01 -7.59
CA PRO A 145 13.38 22.75 -6.85
C PRO A 145 13.48 21.50 -7.75
N ARG A 146 13.63 21.67 -9.08
CA ARG A 146 13.71 20.54 -9.99
C ARG A 146 15.03 19.81 -9.81
N ILE A 147 14.91 18.50 -9.53
CA ILE A 147 16.06 17.60 -9.50
C ILE A 147 16.44 17.31 -10.95
N ASP A 148 17.55 17.88 -11.37
CA ASP A 148 18.11 17.65 -12.70
C ASP A 148 18.91 16.33 -12.68
N LEU A 149 18.41 15.33 -13.39
CA LEU A 149 19.08 14.04 -13.56
C LEU A 149 20.12 14.05 -14.69
N GLY A 150 20.33 15.19 -15.34
CA GLY A 150 21.20 15.28 -16.52
C GLY A 150 20.55 14.73 -17.79
N ASP A 151 21.36 14.42 -18.78
CA ASP A 151 20.88 13.95 -20.09
C ASP A 151 20.82 12.43 -20.23
N GLU A 152 21.58 11.69 -19.43
CA GLU A 152 21.64 10.22 -19.45
C GLU A 152 20.83 9.61 -18.30
N PRO A 153 20.28 8.38 -18.47
CA PRO A 153 19.67 7.65 -17.37
C PRO A 153 20.67 7.33 -16.25
N VAL A 154 20.27 7.55 -14.99
CA VAL A 154 21.14 7.45 -13.83
C VAL A 154 20.52 6.63 -12.68
N ILE A 155 21.39 6.12 -11.83
CA ILE A 155 21.05 5.57 -10.51
C ILE A 155 21.19 6.69 -9.50
N VAL A 156 20.10 7.09 -8.86
CA VAL A 156 20.11 8.14 -7.84
C VAL A 156 20.52 7.55 -6.50
N VAL A 157 21.59 8.08 -5.92
CA VAL A 157 22.07 7.75 -4.58
C VAL A 157 21.89 8.97 -3.69
N THR A 158 21.33 8.82 -2.50
CA THR A 158 21.07 9.92 -1.56
C THR A 158 20.94 9.41 -0.13
N GLU A 159 21.09 10.29 0.85
CA GLU A 159 20.83 9.93 2.25
C GLU A 159 19.36 9.57 2.49
N SER A 160 18.45 10.33 1.92
CA SER A 160 17.00 10.08 2.02
C SER A 160 16.27 10.75 0.85
N ILE A 161 15.12 10.21 0.47
CA ILE A 161 14.30 10.79 -0.59
C ILE A 161 12.86 10.91 -0.11
N THR A 162 12.18 11.99 -0.47
CA THR A 162 10.75 12.17 -0.20
C THR A 162 9.91 11.71 -1.39
N PRO A 163 8.62 11.38 -1.16
CA PRO A 163 7.71 11.06 -2.26
C PRO A 163 7.61 12.19 -3.30
N THR A 164 7.62 13.43 -2.83
CA THR A 164 7.54 14.61 -3.69
C THR A 164 8.75 14.73 -4.60
N GLU A 165 9.95 14.60 -4.03
CA GLU A 165 11.21 14.60 -4.80
C GLU A 165 11.21 13.51 -5.87
N LEU A 166 10.75 12.31 -5.49
CA LEU A 166 10.68 11.18 -6.42
C LEU A 166 9.69 11.42 -7.58
N MET A 167 8.55 12.06 -7.31
CA MET A 167 7.57 12.40 -8.35
C MET A 167 8.04 13.50 -9.29
N GLU A 168 8.96 14.35 -8.85
CA GLU A 168 9.55 15.42 -9.66
C GLU A 168 10.65 14.95 -10.60
N MET A 169 11.24 13.79 -10.30
CA MET A 169 12.26 13.18 -11.15
C MET A 169 11.70 12.70 -12.48
N ASP A 170 12.48 12.85 -13.52
CA ASP A 170 12.15 12.32 -14.84
C ASP A 170 12.26 10.79 -14.82
N LYS A 171 11.11 10.12 -14.99
CA LYS A 171 11.00 8.66 -14.92
C LYS A 171 11.79 7.93 -16.00
N ASP A 172 11.96 8.56 -17.16
CA ASP A 172 12.70 7.96 -18.26
C ASP A 172 14.22 7.98 -18.01
N LYS A 173 14.66 8.83 -17.08
CA LYS A 173 16.05 8.98 -16.68
C LYS A 173 16.38 8.32 -15.33
N LEU A 174 15.39 7.97 -14.53
CA LEU A 174 15.59 7.36 -13.21
C LEU A 174 15.62 5.84 -13.33
N MET A 175 16.82 5.25 -13.24
CA MET A 175 17.01 3.80 -13.38
C MET A 175 16.82 3.04 -12.08
N ALA A 176 17.28 3.58 -10.96
CA ALA A 176 17.14 3.00 -9.63
C ALA A 176 17.36 4.06 -8.56
N ILE A 177 16.97 3.73 -7.32
CA ILE A 177 17.15 4.57 -6.15
C ILE A 177 17.92 3.79 -5.08
N VAL A 178 18.91 4.42 -4.47
CA VAL A 178 19.65 3.87 -3.33
C VAL A 178 19.65 4.92 -2.22
N THR A 179 19.20 4.55 -1.02
CA THR A 179 19.16 5.48 0.12
C THR A 179 19.82 4.89 1.36
N HIS A 180 20.41 5.79 2.17
CA HIS A 180 20.94 5.44 3.48
C HIS A 180 19.80 5.22 4.49
N HIS A 181 18.82 6.13 4.50
CA HIS A 181 17.67 6.06 5.40
C HIS A 181 16.41 5.65 4.66
N GLY A 182 15.58 4.84 5.33
CA GLY A 182 14.28 4.40 4.82
C GLY A 182 13.91 3.03 5.35
N SER A 183 12.65 2.65 5.17
CA SER A 183 12.15 1.29 5.41
C SER A 183 11.28 0.88 4.23
N ASP A 184 11.06 -0.42 4.05
CA ASP A 184 10.17 -0.97 2.99
C ASP A 184 8.76 -0.41 3.07
N MET A 185 8.35 0.08 4.25
CA MET A 185 7.04 0.69 4.53
C MET A 185 7.05 2.20 4.38
N SER A 186 8.19 2.81 4.05
CA SER A 186 8.26 4.25 3.81
C SER A 186 7.45 4.65 2.58
N HIS A 187 6.86 5.85 2.59
CA HIS A 187 6.10 6.37 1.45
C HIS A 187 6.95 6.43 0.16
N ALA A 188 8.25 6.71 0.28
CA ALA A 188 9.17 6.70 -0.85
C ALA A 188 9.40 5.29 -1.43
N ALA A 189 9.52 4.27 -0.58
CA ALA A 189 9.64 2.88 -1.01
C ALA A 189 8.35 2.39 -1.71
N ILE A 190 7.19 2.72 -1.15
CA ILE A 190 5.89 2.43 -1.77
C ILE A 190 5.77 3.13 -3.13
N MET A 191 6.25 4.36 -3.24
CA MET A 191 6.27 5.11 -4.48
C MET A 191 7.18 4.47 -5.53
N ALA A 192 8.41 4.09 -5.16
CA ALA A 192 9.33 3.39 -6.06
C ALA A 192 8.71 2.09 -6.60
N LYS A 193 8.01 1.32 -5.74
CA LYS A 193 7.22 0.14 -6.15
C LYS A 193 6.15 0.49 -7.18
N THR A 194 5.39 1.56 -6.95
CA THR A 194 4.33 2.01 -7.88
C THR A 194 4.90 2.47 -9.21
N MET A 195 6.07 3.10 -9.19
CA MET A 195 6.79 3.56 -10.38
C MET A 195 7.56 2.42 -11.10
N ASN A 196 7.61 1.21 -10.52
CA ASN A 196 8.40 0.07 -10.99
C ASN A 196 9.92 0.39 -11.10
N ILE A 197 10.45 1.16 -10.15
CA ILE A 197 11.85 1.57 -10.10
C ILE A 197 12.56 0.73 -9.05
N PRO A 198 13.63 -0.04 -9.40
CA PRO A 198 14.44 -0.77 -8.44
C PRO A 198 14.92 0.15 -7.30
N ALA A 199 14.76 -0.29 -6.05
CA ALA A 199 15.11 0.52 -4.91
C ALA A 199 15.82 -0.29 -3.81
N LEU A 200 16.93 0.25 -3.31
CA LEU A 200 17.69 -0.27 -2.17
C LEU A 200 17.66 0.76 -1.05
N LEU A 201 17.46 0.27 0.16
CA LEU A 201 17.42 1.05 1.39
C LEU A 201 18.50 0.57 2.35
N GLU A 202 18.82 1.38 3.35
CA GLU A 202 19.75 1.04 4.42
C GLU A 202 21.18 0.73 3.90
N ILE A 203 21.62 1.46 2.89
CA ILE A 203 22.99 1.40 2.37
C ILE A 203 23.76 2.63 2.85
N ASP A 204 24.92 2.44 3.48
CA ASP A 204 25.83 3.54 3.80
C ASP A 204 26.30 4.19 2.51
N THR A 205 25.69 5.32 2.19
CA THR A 205 25.94 6.05 0.93
C THR A 205 27.14 7.00 1.08
N ASP A 206 27.92 7.13 0.01
CA ASP A 206 29.08 8.02 -0.05
C ASP A 206 29.02 8.92 -1.29
N SER A 207 29.22 10.21 -1.08
CA SER A 207 29.25 11.21 -2.15
C SER A 207 30.38 11.01 -3.17
N GLU A 208 31.44 10.30 -2.78
CA GLU A 208 32.54 9.92 -3.69
C GLU A 208 32.11 8.93 -4.78
N TRP A 209 30.92 8.38 -4.68
CA TRP A 209 30.38 7.49 -5.73
C TRP A 209 29.81 8.24 -6.93
N ASP A 210 29.68 9.56 -6.86
CA ASP A 210 29.12 10.36 -7.96
C ASP A 210 29.90 10.13 -9.27
N GLY A 211 29.16 9.89 -10.36
CA GLY A 211 29.71 9.58 -11.67
C GLY A 211 30.26 8.16 -11.87
N ARG A 212 30.40 7.36 -10.79
CA ARG A 212 30.89 5.96 -10.89
C ARG A 212 29.83 5.04 -11.50
N GLN A 213 30.29 3.93 -12.09
CA GLN A 213 29.38 2.88 -12.60
C GLN A 213 28.87 2.03 -11.45
N ALA A 214 27.59 1.66 -11.51
CA ALA A 214 26.99 0.78 -10.51
C ALA A 214 25.99 -0.22 -11.10
N ILE A 215 25.78 -1.31 -10.34
CA ILE A 215 24.68 -2.25 -10.53
C ILE A 215 23.85 -2.28 -9.25
N VAL A 216 22.55 -2.08 -9.39
CA VAL A 216 21.55 -2.23 -8.34
C VAL A 216 20.80 -3.53 -8.58
N ASP A 217 20.91 -4.48 -7.65
CA ASP A 217 20.13 -5.72 -7.63
C ASP A 217 19.10 -5.66 -6.50
N GLY A 218 17.88 -5.25 -6.83
CA GLY A 218 16.75 -5.16 -5.91
C GLY A 218 16.22 -6.53 -5.44
N TYR A 219 16.57 -7.64 -6.13
CA TYR A 219 16.20 -9.00 -5.71
C TYR A 219 17.02 -9.46 -4.51
N THR A 220 18.33 -9.17 -4.53
CA THR A 220 19.27 -9.62 -3.48
C THR A 220 19.61 -8.52 -2.48
N GLY A 221 19.12 -7.29 -2.69
CA GLY A 221 19.47 -6.14 -1.86
C GLY A 221 20.94 -5.72 -2.01
N THR A 222 21.53 -5.88 -3.20
CA THR A 222 22.97 -5.68 -3.40
C THR A 222 23.25 -4.52 -4.34
N LEU A 223 24.20 -3.66 -3.92
CA LEU A 223 24.77 -2.60 -4.74
C LEU A 223 26.23 -2.95 -5.06
N TYR A 224 26.59 -2.92 -6.33
CA TYR A 224 27.95 -3.06 -6.82
C TYR A 224 28.44 -1.71 -7.33
N ILE A 225 29.57 -1.23 -6.84
CA ILE A 225 30.23 -0.01 -7.31
C ILE A 225 31.46 -0.42 -8.12
N ASP A 226 31.64 0.20 -9.30
CA ASP A 226 32.66 -0.16 -10.29
C ASP A 226 32.77 -1.67 -10.51
N PRO A 227 31.67 -2.32 -10.97
CA PRO A 227 31.68 -3.74 -11.24
C PRO A 227 32.71 -4.07 -12.32
N ASP A 228 33.38 -5.20 -12.17
CA ASP A 228 34.24 -5.71 -13.24
C ASP A 228 33.40 -6.16 -14.45
N GLU A 229 34.06 -6.32 -15.59
CA GLU A 229 33.39 -6.63 -16.86
C GLU A 229 32.67 -7.99 -16.85
N GLU A 230 33.10 -8.93 -16.03
CA GLU A 230 32.48 -10.25 -15.89
C GLU A 230 31.15 -10.13 -15.16
N VAL A 231 31.12 -9.46 -14.01
CA VAL A 231 29.90 -9.18 -13.23
C VAL A 231 28.94 -8.33 -14.02
N LYS A 232 29.42 -7.29 -14.71
CA LYS A 232 28.57 -6.43 -15.53
C LYS A 232 27.87 -7.23 -16.63
N LYS A 233 28.60 -8.11 -17.30
CA LYS A 233 28.04 -8.94 -18.37
C LYS A 233 27.00 -9.96 -17.86
N GLU A 234 27.26 -10.54 -16.69
CA GLU A 234 26.27 -11.42 -16.03
C GLU A 234 24.97 -10.67 -15.75
N TYR A 235 25.07 -9.46 -15.14
CA TYR A 235 23.91 -8.66 -14.80
C TYR A 235 23.20 -8.05 -16.01
N GLU A 236 23.90 -7.78 -17.11
CA GLU A 236 23.28 -7.40 -18.37
C GLU A 236 22.39 -8.51 -18.92
N ILE A 237 22.87 -9.75 -18.88
CA ILE A 237 22.10 -10.94 -19.30
C ILE A 237 20.86 -11.10 -18.40
N ARG A 238 21.03 -11.00 -17.08
CA ARG A 238 19.91 -11.09 -16.12
C ARG A 238 18.88 -9.98 -16.34
N ARG A 239 19.32 -8.74 -16.52
CA ARG A 239 18.44 -7.59 -16.80
C ARG A 239 17.66 -7.77 -18.09
N GLN A 240 18.30 -8.31 -19.14
CA GLN A 240 17.63 -8.57 -20.40
C GLN A 240 16.58 -9.67 -20.25
N ALA A 241 16.90 -10.75 -19.53
CA ALA A 241 15.96 -11.81 -19.22
C ALA A 241 14.75 -11.32 -18.41
N ASP A 242 14.97 -10.49 -17.39
CA ASP A 242 13.91 -9.84 -16.59
C ASP A 242 12.98 -8.99 -17.46
N LYS A 243 13.58 -8.22 -18.39
CA LYS A 243 12.81 -7.38 -19.32
C LYS A 243 11.94 -8.23 -20.24
N GLU A 244 12.51 -9.26 -20.84
CA GLU A 244 11.79 -10.18 -21.71
C GLU A 244 10.67 -10.90 -20.97
N GLU A 245 10.93 -11.38 -19.76
CA GLU A 245 9.91 -12.01 -18.92
C GLU A 245 8.77 -11.03 -18.59
N ARG A 246 9.09 -9.79 -18.23
CA ARG A 246 8.08 -8.76 -17.95
C ARG A 246 7.24 -8.44 -19.20
N GLU A 247 7.88 -8.33 -20.38
CA GLU A 247 7.16 -8.10 -21.64
C GLU A 247 6.24 -9.29 -22.00
N GLU A 248 6.69 -10.52 -21.77
CA GLU A 248 5.86 -11.72 -21.94
C GLU A 248 4.67 -11.75 -20.99
N LEU A 249 4.90 -11.44 -19.70
CA LEU A 249 3.84 -11.36 -18.73
C LEU A 249 2.80 -10.31 -19.12
N LEU A 250 3.21 -9.14 -19.60
CA LEU A 250 2.29 -8.09 -20.04
C LEU A 250 1.41 -8.52 -21.23
N LYS A 251 1.84 -9.43 -22.08
CA LYS A 251 0.99 -10.01 -23.14
C LYS A 251 -0.19 -10.78 -22.56
N LEU A 252 -0.04 -11.36 -21.36
CA LEU A 252 -1.09 -12.10 -20.67
C LEU A 252 -2.17 -11.21 -20.04
N ARG A 253 -2.00 -9.89 -20.01
CA ARG A 253 -2.88 -8.95 -19.28
C ARG A 253 -4.36 -9.06 -19.66
N ARG A 254 -4.67 -9.38 -20.90
CA ARG A 254 -6.03 -9.53 -21.43
C ARG A 254 -6.44 -10.98 -21.68
N GLU A 255 -5.53 -11.90 -21.37
CA GLU A 255 -5.81 -13.32 -21.55
C GLU A 255 -6.75 -13.83 -20.47
N PRO A 256 -7.63 -14.79 -20.79
CA PRO A 256 -8.53 -15.38 -19.81
C PRO A 256 -7.77 -16.23 -18.79
N ASP A 257 -8.31 -16.28 -17.58
CA ASP A 257 -7.82 -17.10 -16.47
C ASP A 257 -8.33 -18.55 -16.63
N ILE A 258 -7.68 -19.31 -17.51
CA ILE A 258 -8.05 -20.69 -17.86
C ILE A 258 -6.83 -21.61 -17.84
N THR A 259 -7.02 -22.84 -17.38
CA THR A 259 -6.04 -23.93 -17.48
C THR A 259 -5.95 -24.47 -18.91
N LYS A 260 -4.97 -25.35 -19.21
CA LYS A 260 -4.82 -25.98 -20.53
C LYS A 260 -6.04 -26.82 -20.93
N ASP A 261 -6.65 -27.48 -19.97
CA ASP A 261 -7.87 -28.29 -20.15
C ASP A 261 -9.16 -27.45 -20.17
N GLY A 262 -9.06 -26.11 -20.04
CA GLY A 262 -10.17 -25.17 -20.18
C GLY A 262 -10.95 -24.87 -18.92
N ARG A 263 -10.50 -25.31 -17.74
CA ARG A 263 -11.14 -24.95 -16.46
C ARG A 263 -10.88 -23.47 -16.16
N LYS A 264 -11.94 -22.72 -15.87
CA LYS A 264 -11.88 -21.30 -15.53
C LYS A 264 -11.60 -21.12 -14.03
N ILE A 265 -10.54 -20.37 -13.72
CA ILE A 265 -10.15 -20.01 -12.34
C ILE A 265 -9.98 -18.49 -12.29
N GLU A 266 -10.77 -17.80 -11.49
CA GLU A 266 -10.69 -16.34 -11.44
C GLU A 266 -9.51 -15.87 -10.58
N ILE A 267 -8.71 -14.94 -11.12
CA ILE A 267 -7.62 -14.31 -10.39
C ILE A 267 -8.08 -12.91 -9.98
N TYR A 268 -8.25 -12.71 -8.68
CA TYR A 268 -8.64 -11.47 -8.06
C TYR A 268 -7.43 -10.72 -7.49
N ALA A 269 -7.63 -9.44 -7.21
CA ALA A 269 -6.62 -8.61 -6.56
C ALA A 269 -6.87 -8.49 -5.04
N ASN A 270 -5.78 -8.49 -4.26
CA ASN A 270 -5.76 -8.01 -2.87
C ASN A 270 -5.30 -6.56 -2.87
N ILE A 271 -6.06 -5.67 -2.26
CA ILE A 271 -5.68 -4.27 -2.13
C ILE A 271 -5.78 -3.79 -0.68
N GLY A 272 -4.89 -2.87 -0.32
CA GLY A 272 -4.81 -2.28 1.01
C GLY A 272 -5.24 -0.81 1.05
N ASN A 273 -5.35 -0.16 -0.11
CA ASN A 273 -5.71 1.25 -0.22
C ASN A 273 -6.37 1.53 -1.57
N MET A 274 -6.77 2.78 -1.80
CA MET A 274 -7.41 3.19 -3.06
C MET A 274 -6.43 3.34 -4.22
N ASP A 275 -5.15 3.53 -3.95
CA ASP A 275 -4.11 3.73 -4.96
C ASP A 275 -3.87 2.47 -5.78
N ASP A 276 -4.10 1.31 -5.16
CA ASP A 276 -3.98 0.01 -5.80
C ASP A 276 -5.00 -0.21 -6.93
N LEU A 277 -6.11 0.56 -6.99
CA LEU A 277 -7.18 0.38 -7.98
C LEU A 277 -6.67 0.46 -9.43
N ASN A 278 -5.77 1.41 -9.69
CA ASN A 278 -5.18 1.55 -11.02
C ASN A 278 -4.38 0.29 -11.41
N SER A 279 -3.64 -0.27 -10.46
CA SER A 279 -2.87 -1.50 -10.66
C SER A 279 -3.78 -2.72 -10.88
N VAL A 280 -4.91 -2.81 -10.16
CA VAL A 280 -5.93 -3.86 -10.36
C VAL A 280 -6.43 -3.87 -11.81
N LEU A 281 -6.79 -2.69 -12.32
CA LEU A 281 -7.27 -2.52 -13.70
C LEU A 281 -6.14 -2.73 -14.72
N TYR A 282 -4.95 -2.22 -14.42
CA TYR A 282 -3.77 -2.36 -15.28
C TYR A 282 -3.37 -3.82 -15.49
N TYR A 283 -3.29 -4.63 -14.45
CA TYR A 283 -2.92 -6.04 -14.57
C TYR A 283 -4.10 -6.96 -14.97
N GLY A 284 -5.29 -6.40 -15.13
CA GLY A 284 -6.44 -7.13 -15.65
C GLY A 284 -6.97 -8.20 -14.69
N ALA A 285 -7.07 -7.89 -13.40
CA ALA A 285 -7.73 -8.75 -12.42
C ALA A 285 -9.21 -8.96 -12.76
N ALA A 286 -9.76 -10.13 -12.40
CA ALA A 286 -11.19 -10.41 -12.51
C ALA A 286 -12.04 -9.47 -11.64
N GLY A 287 -11.48 -9.01 -10.52
CA GLY A 287 -12.07 -8.09 -9.56
C GLY A 287 -11.17 -7.93 -8.35
N ILE A 288 -11.73 -7.52 -7.22
CA ILE A 288 -11.05 -7.43 -5.93
C ILE A 288 -11.58 -8.55 -5.03
N GLY A 289 -10.74 -9.55 -4.73
CA GLY A 289 -11.09 -10.66 -3.85
C GLY A 289 -10.85 -10.33 -2.36
N LEU A 290 -10.04 -9.32 -2.08
CA LEU A 290 -9.81 -8.81 -0.74
C LEU A 290 -9.51 -7.31 -0.76
N LEU A 291 -10.47 -6.49 -0.33
CA LEU A 291 -10.24 -5.12 0.07
C LEU A 291 -10.03 -5.11 1.59
N ARG A 292 -8.80 -4.82 2.02
CA ARG A 292 -8.47 -4.62 3.44
C ARG A 292 -8.98 -3.25 3.86
N SER A 293 -9.97 -3.19 4.75
CA SER A 293 -10.61 -1.92 5.13
C SER A 293 -9.88 -1.17 6.25
N GLU A 294 -8.83 -1.74 6.82
CA GLU A 294 -8.07 -1.19 7.95
C GLU A 294 -7.48 0.18 7.65
N PHE A 295 -7.10 0.44 6.40
CA PHE A 295 -6.57 1.75 5.97
C PHE A 295 -7.53 2.92 6.26
N GLN A 296 -8.84 2.63 6.39
CA GLN A 296 -9.83 3.65 6.77
C GLN A 296 -9.79 4.02 8.25
N TYR A 297 -9.14 3.19 9.07
CA TYR A 297 -9.10 3.32 10.53
C TYR A 297 -7.71 3.70 11.05
N LEU A 298 -6.66 3.27 10.37
CA LEU A 298 -5.28 3.54 10.77
C LEU A 298 -4.85 4.97 10.40
N GLY A 299 -3.91 5.54 11.17
CA GLY A 299 -3.38 6.89 10.92
C GLY A 299 -4.37 8.03 11.20
N ARG A 300 -5.37 7.81 12.05
CA ARG A 300 -6.40 8.79 12.44
C ARG A 300 -6.41 9.01 13.93
N GLU A 301 -6.94 10.15 14.34
CA GLU A 301 -7.18 10.49 15.75
C GLU A 301 -8.56 10.04 16.27
N ASN A 302 -9.50 9.74 15.36
CA ASN A 302 -10.88 9.41 15.70
C ASN A 302 -11.46 8.36 14.77
N TYR A 303 -12.53 7.68 15.22
CA TYR A 303 -13.31 6.76 14.40
C TYR A 303 -13.72 7.41 13.08
N PRO A 304 -13.55 6.73 11.94
CA PRO A 304 -14.07 7.21 10.66
C PRO A 304 -15.60 7.31 10.75
N ARG A 305 -16.14 8.42 10.24
CA ARG A 305 -17.59 8.60 10.18
C ARG A 305 -18.19 7.72 9.09
N GLU A 306 -19.43 7.29 9.29
CA GLU A 306 -20.16 6.47 8.30
C GLU A 306 -20.10 7.06 6.88
N ASN A 307 -20.22 8.39 6.76
CA ASN A 307 -20.21 9.02 5.44
C ASN A 307 -18.82 9.04 4.77
N GLU A 308 -17.75 9.08 5.54
CA GLU A 308 -16.37 8.97 5.02
C GLU A 308 -16.13 7.56 4.49
N LEU A 309 -16.51 6.53 5.25
CA LEU A 309 -16.45 5.14 4.83
C LEU A 309 -17.30 4.90 3.57
N PHE A 310 -18.52 5.46 3.56
CA PHE A 310 -19.42 5.35 2.40
C PHE A 310 -18.81 5.94 1.14
N LEU A 311 -18.24 7.15 1.21
CA LEU A 311 -17.63 7.81 0.04
C LEU A 311 -16.44 7.01 -0.51
N ALA A 312 -15.61 6.44 0.37
CA ALA A 312 -14.50 5.60 -0.04
C ALA A 312 -14.98 4.32 -0.73
N TYR A 313 -15.89 3.58 -0.11
CA TYR A 313 -16.43 2.34 -0.70
C TYR A 313 -17.23 2.61 -1.98
N LYS A 314 -17.96 3.72 -2.05
CA LYS A 314 -18.66 4.14 -3.26
C LYS A 314 -17.69 4.39 -4.41
N LYS A 315 -16.61 5.14 -4.18
CA LYS A 315 -15.59 5.40 -5.22
C LYS A 315 -14.98 4.09 -5.75
N ILE A 316 -14.67 3.14 -4.85
CA ILE A 316 -14.17 1.82 -5.24
C ILE A 316 -15.22 1.08 -6.08
N ALA A 317 -16.48 1.05 -5.62
CA ALA A 317 -17.58 0.39 -6.32
C ALA A 317 -17.80 0.97 -7.72
N GLU A 318 -17.81 2.30 -7.85
CA GLU A 318 -17.96 2.99 -9.14
C GLU A 318 -16.77 2.71 -10.08
N THR A 319 -15.54 2.69 -9.56
CA THR A 319 -14.33 2.40 -10.34
C THR A 319 -14.31 0.97 -10.86
N MET A 320 -14.73 0.01 -10.04
CA MET A 320 -14.76 -1.41 -10.40
C MET A 320 -16.00 -1.82 -11.21
N GLY A 321 -17.10 -1.04 -11.13
CA GLY A 321 -18.33 -1.28 -11.89
C GLY A 321 -18.94 -2.65 -11.61
N GLU A 322 -19.07 -3.49 -12.63
CA GLU A 322 -19.64 -4.84 -12.54
C GLU A 322 -18.65 -5.89 -11.98
N LYS A 323 -17.35 -5.56 -11.90
CA LYS A 323 -16.36 -6.46 -11.33
C LYS A 323 -16.57 -6.63 -9.83
N LEU A 324 -16.53 -7.87 -9.35
CA LEU A 324 -16.72 -8.17 -7.94
C LEU A 324 -15.68 -7.44 -7.07
N THR A 325 -16.14 -6.87 -5.98
CA THR A 325 -15.28 -6.30 -4.93
C THR A 325 -15.72 -6.85 -3.57
N VAL A 326 -14.87 -7.68 -2.97
CA VAL A 326 -15.08 -8.24 -1.64
C VAL A 326 -14.45 -7.30 -0.60
N ILE A 327 -15.28 -6.71 0.24
CA ILE A 327 -14.83 -5.82 1.33
C ILE A 327 -14.75 -6.65 2.61
N ARG A 328 -13.54 -6.78 3.16
CA ARG A 328 -13.36 -7.36 4.48
C ARG A 328 -13.70 -6.31 5.55
N THR A 329 -14.53 -6.67 6.53
CA THR A 329 -14.74 -5.80 7.69
C THR A 329 -13.45 -5.63 8.47
N ALA A 330 -13.36 -4.57 9.26
CA ALA A 330 -12.12 -4.16 9.89
C ALA A 330 -11.47 -5.28 10.72
N ASP A 331 -10.24 -5.64 10.38
CA ASP A 331 -9.39 -6.57 11.13
C ASP A 331 -8.36 -5.75 11.93
N LEU A 332 -8.87 -5.04 12.93
CA LEU A 332 -8.10 -4.20 13.86
C LEU A 332 -7.79 -4.97 15.13
N GLY A 333 -6.78 -4.53 15.86
CA GLY A 333 -6.22 -5.21 17.03
C GLY A 333 -4.87 -5.84 16.71
N ALA A 334 -4.25 -6.50 17.67
CA ALA A 334 -2.92 -7.08 17.55
C ALA A 334 -1.87 -6.03 17.11
N ASP A 335 -1.30 -6.22 15.93
CA ASP A 335 -0.30 -5.33 15.30
C ASP A 335 -0.92 -4.09 14.63
N LYS A 336 -2.26 -4.07 14.45
CA LYS A 336 -3.01 -3.00 13.76
C LYS A 336 -3.80 -2.18 14.77
N GLN A 337 -3.10 -1.38 15.53
CA GLN A 337 -3.70 -0.54 16.57
C GLN A 337 -3.79 0.93 16.15
N ALA A 338 -4.78 1.62 16.70
CA ALA A 338 -4.91 3.07 16.66
C ALA A 338 -5.27 3.54 18.07
N GLU A 339 -4.62 4.58 18.57
CA GLU A 339 -4.77 5.05 19.96
C GLU A 339 -6.22 5.31 20.35
N TYR A 340 -7.00 5.92 19.47
CA TYR A 340 -8.42 6.22 19.73
C TYR A 340 -9.31 4.96 19.90
N LEU A 341 -8.83 3.79 19.52
CA LEU A 341 -9.55 2.53 19.76
C LEU A 341 -9.52 2.15 21.24
N ASN A 342 -8.58 2.67 22.01
CA ASN A 342 -8.39 2.36 23.44
C ASN A 342 -8.49 0.84 23.68
N ILE A 343 -7.75 0.05 22.92
CA ILE A 343 -7.66 -1.39 23.12
C ILE A 343 -6.69 -1.59 24.28
N PRO A 344 -7.09 -2.29 25.35
CA PRO A 344 -6.20 -2.58 26.46
C PRO A 344 -4.97 -3.36 26.01
N ASP A 345 -3.84 -3.16 26.68
CA ASP A 345 -2.65 -3.97 26.46
C ASP A 345 -2.94 -5.44 26.78
N GLU A 346 -2.68 -6.30 25.83
CA GLU A 346 -2.88 -7.75 25.95
C GLU A 346 -1.54 -8.47 25.96
N THR A 347 -1.44 -9.53 26.76
CA THR A 347 -0.23 -10.35 26.84
C THR A 347 0.09 -11.04 25.51
N ASN A 348 -0.94 -11.42 24.75
CA ASN A 348 -0.84 -12.06 23.45
C ASN A 348 -1.80 -11.40 22.45
N PRO A 349 -1.48 -10.20 21.94
CA PRO A 349 -2.41 -9.41 21.14
C PRO A 349 -2.92 -10.13 19.89
N ILE A 350 -2.09 -10.97 19.27
CA ILE A 350 -2.45 -11.74 18.06
C ILE A 350 -3.60 -12.73 18.34
N MET A 351 -3.65 -13.30 19.55
CA MET A 351 -4.72 -14.19 20.02
C MET A 351 -5.81 -13.45 20.81
N GLY A 352 -5.72 -12.15 20.92
CA GLY A 352 -6.59 -11.31 21.73
C GLY A 352 -7.85 -10.83 21.01
N ASN A 353 -8.30 -9.64 21.42
CA ASN A 353 -9.50 -8.97 20.90
C ASN A 353 -9.19 -8.26 19.58
N ARG A 354 -9.25 -9.00 18.47
CA ARG A 354 -9.01 -8.50 17.12
C ARG A 354 -10.09 -8.94 16.13
N GLY A 355 -10.13 -8.28 14.98
CA GLY A 355 -10.99 -8.65 13.86
C GLY A 355 -12.44 -8.60 14.24
N ILE A 356 -13.17 -9.69 13.97
CA ILE A 356 -14.62 -9.74 14.26
C ILE A 356 -14.94 -9.59 15.75
N ARG A 357 -14.10 -10.12 16.65
CA ARG A 357 -14.32 -10.00 18.09
C ARG A 357 -14.38 -8.53 18.51
N LEU A 358 -13.40 -7.73 18.07
CA LEU A 358 -13.39 -6.28 18.32
C LEU A 358 -14.60 -5.58 17.68
N CYS A 359 -15.02 -6.00 16.48
CA CYS A 359 -16.20 -5.46 15.81
C CYS A 359 -17.49 -5.74 16.60
N LEU A 360 -17.65 -6.94 17.16
CA LEU A 360 -18.79 -7.32 17.99
C LEU A 360 -18.81 -6.58 19.33
N ASP A 361 -17.64 -6.35 19.95
CA ASP A 361 -17.51 -5.51 21.15
C ASP A 361 -17.79 -4.04 20.85
N ARG A 362 -17.39 -3.55 19.69
CA ARG A 362 -17.56 -2.16 19.25
C ARG A 362 -18.73 -2.02 18.27
N LYS A 363 -19.91 -2.50 18.63
CA LYS A 363 -21.11 -2.56 17.75
C LYS A 363 -21.42 -1.25 17.03
N ARG A 364 -21.13 -0.08 17.64
CA ARG A 364 -21.33 1.23 16.99
C ARG A 364 -20.42 1.43 15.78
N MET A 365 -19.13 1.09 15.91
CA MET A 365 -18.15 1.12 14.83
C MET A 365 -18.56 0.15 13.73
N PHE A 366 -18.84 -1.09 14.09
CA PHE A 366 -19.22 -2.14 13.15
C PHE A 366 -20.49 -1.78 12.37
N LYS A 367 -21.55 -1.30 13.04
CA LYS A 367 -22.79 -0.83 12.37
C LYS A 367 -22.52 0.34 11.42
N ALA A 368 -21.63 1.26 11.76
CA ALA A 368 -21.26 2.36 10.86
C ALA A 368 -20.57 1.83 9.59
N GLN A 369 -19.65 0.88 9.72
CA GLN A 369 -19.01 0.24 8.57
C GLN A 369 -20.00 -0.53 7.71
N LEU A 370 -20.85 -1.37 8.31
CA LEU A 370 -21.86 -2.13 7.58
C LEU A 370 -22.84 -1.22 6.82
N ARG A 371 -23.35 -0.14 7.45
CA ARG A 371 -24.20 0.83 6.75
C ARG A 371 -23.49 1.46 5.58
N ALA A 372 -22.23 1.84 5.74
CA ALA A 372 -21.44 2.41 4.65
C ALA A 372 -21.30 1.44 3.48
N ILE A 373 -21.02 0.15 3.74
CA ILE A 373 -20.88 -0.88 2.71
C ILE A 373 -22.23 -1.13 2.02
N PHE A 374 -23.33 -1.30 2.77
CA PHE A 374 -24.64 -1.49 2.17
C PHE A 374 -25.06 -0.28 1.31
N ARG A 375 -24.86 0.95 1.76
CA ARG A 375 -25.09 2.16 0.96
C ARG A 375 -24.26 2.17 -0.32
N ALA A 376 -22.99 1.79 -0.24
CA ALA A 376 -22.11 1.73 -1.39
C ALA A 376 -22.49 0.64 -2.39
N SER A 377 -23.18 -0.42 -1.97
CA SER A 377 -23.61 -1.52 -2.85
C SER A 377 -24.56 -1.07 -3.97
N ALA A 378 -25.25 0.06 -3.79
CA ALA A 378 -26.09 0.63 -4.84
C ALA A 378 -25.28 1.02 -6.09
N TYR A 379 -23.96 1.24 -5.96
CA TYR A 379 -23.10 1.83 -6.99
C TYR A 379 -22.18 0.82 -7.71
N GLY A 380 -22.15 -0.44 -7.30
CA GLY A 380 -21.31 -1.46 -7.95
C GLY A 380 -21.64 -2.88 -7.46
N ASN A 381 -20.77 -3.83 -7.78
CA ASN A 381 -20.90 -5.24 -7.40
C ASN A 381 -20.03 -5.53 -6.16
N LEU A 382 -20.61 -5.36 -4.97
CA LEU A 382 -19.94 -5.55 -3.70
C LEU A 382 -20.31 -6.88 -3.05
N ALA A 383 -19.38 -7.45 -2.29
CA ALA A 383 -19.61 -8.52 -1.34
C ALA A 383 -18.93 -8.17 0.00
N LEU A 384 -19.37 -8.82 1.05
CA LEU A 384 -18.92 -8.57 2.43
C LEU A 384 -18.23 -9.82 2.96
N MET A 385 -17.11 -9.67 3.67
CA MET A 385 -16.34 -10.76 4.25
C MET A 385 -15.94 -10.44 5.70
N TYR A 386 -16.11 -11.42 6.61
CA TYR A 386 -15.78 -11.27 8.02
C TYR A 386 -14.46 -11.97 8.34
N PRO A 387 -13.48 -11.28 8.96
CA PRO A 387 -12.21 -11.85 9.39
C PRO A 387 -12.34 -12.60 10.72
N MET A 388 -11.38 -13.47 11.01
CA MET A 388 -11.15 -14.06 12.34
C MET A 388 -12.33 -14.84 12.94
N ILE A 389 -13.24 -15.35 12.11
CA ILE A 389 -14.34 -16.21 12.58
C ILE A 389 -13.77 -17.47 13.22
N SER A 390 -14.37 -17.88 14.34
CA SER A 390 -13.99 -19.07 15.11
C SER A 390 -15.18 -19.93 15.57
N SER A 391 -16.40 -19.40 15.49
CA SER A 391 -17.62 -20.11 15.92
C SER A 391 -18.87 -19.72 15.15
N GLU A 392 -19.96 -20.50 15.30
CA GLU A 392 -21.26 -20.18 14.73
C GLU A 392 -21.98 -19.08 15.52
N GLU A 393 -21.73 -18.96 16.82
CA GLU A 393 -22.30 -17.90 17.66
C GLU A 393 -21.86 -16.51 17.20
N GLU A 394 -20.61 -16.34 16.74
CA GLU A 394 -20.15 -15.10 16.13
C GLU A 394 -20.99 -14.76 14.89
N MET A 395 -21.37 -15.75 14.10
CA MET A 395 -22.24 -15.55 12.93
C MET A 395 -23.65 -15.14 13.33
N ASP A 396 -24.22 -15.70 14.43
CA ASP A 396 -25.52 -15.30 14.94
C ASP A 396 -25.55 -13.82 15.33
N GLU A 397 -24.53 -13.36 16.04
CA GLU A 397 -24.42 -11.95 16.43
C GLU A 397 -24.24 -11.01 15.21
N ILE A 398 -23.46 -11.42 14.22
CA ILE A 398 -23.27 -10.67 12.97
C ILE A 398 -24.61 -10.52 12.24
N GLU A 399 -25.36 -11.61 12.08
CA GLU A 399 -26.63 -11.61 11.37
C GLU A 399 -27.67 -10.72 12.06
N GLU A 400 -27.69 -10.71 13.40
CA GLU A 400 -28.54 -9.80 14.16
C GLU A 400 -28.20 -8.34 13.88
N ILE A 401 -26.90 -7.99 13.94
CA ILE A 401 -26.43 -6.64 13.66
C ILE A 401 -26.75 -6.21 12.23
N ILE A 402 -26.60 -7.11 11.25
CA ILE A 402 -26.96 -6.83 9.85
C ILE A 402 -28.44 -6.55 9.70
N ARG A 403 -29.29 -7.33 10.39
CA ARG A 403 -30.76 -7.14 10.37
C ARG A 403 -31.13 -5.75 10.89
N GLU A 404 -30.53 -5.34 12.03
CA GLU A 404 -30.74 -3.99 12.57
C GLU A 404 -30.27 -2.89 11.62
N VAL A 405 -29.12 -3.09 10.97
CA VAL A 405 -28.57 -2.13 10.00
C VAL A 405 -29.50 -1.97 8.81
N LYS A 406 -30.01 -3.08 8.25
CA LYS A 406 -30.94 -3.05 7.11
C LYS A 406 -32.27 -2.38 7.48
N ILE A 407 -32.84 -2.71 8.64
CA ILE A 407 -34.06 -2.04 9.14
C ILE A 407 -33.83 -0.51 9.20
N GLY A 408 -32.72 -0.06 9.78
CA GLY A 408 -32.44 1.37 9.88
C GLY A 408 -32.14 2.07 8.54
N LEU A 409 -31.70 1.34 7.50
CA LEU A 409 -31.58 1.85 6.14
C LEU A 409 -32.96 1.97 5.47
N ASP A 410 -33.81 0.93 5.63
CA ASP A 410 -35.16 0.89 5.08
C ASP A 410 -36.04 2.01 5.66
N GLU A 411 -36.00 2.21 6.99
CA GLU A 411 -36.73 3.30 7.65
C GLU A 411 -36.36 4.69 7.15
N LYS A 412 -35.10 4.86 6.69
CA LYS A 412 -34.61 6.13 6.13
C LYS A 412 -34.74 6.23 4.61
N GLY A 413 -35.28 5.20 3.96
CA GLY A 413 -35.40 5.15 2.51
C GLY A 413 -34.05 5.17 1.77
N ILE A 414 -32.97 4.68 2.42
CA ILE A 414 -31.62 4.67 1.83
C ILE A 414 -31.48 3.43 0.95
N PRO A 415 -31.20 3.58 -0.35
CA PRO A 415 -31.11 2.45 -1.27
C PRO A 415 -29.85 1.61 -1.02
N TYR A 416 -29.98 0.30 -1.11
CA TYR A 416 -28.89 -0.66 -1.12
C TYR A 416 -29.29 -1.92 -1.91
N LYS A 417 -28.29 -2.69 -2.36
CA LYS A 417 -28.49 -3.97 -3.02
C LYS A 417 -28.33 -5.12 -2.02
N HIS A 418 -28.93 -6.27 -2.34
CA HIS A 418 -28.51 -7.52 -1.72
C HIS A 418 -27.07 -7.82 -2.14
N ILE A 419 -26.18 -8.02 -1.17
CA ILE A 419 -24.77 -8.37 -1.39
C ILE A 419 -24.48 -9.75 -0.81
N LYS A 420 -23.59 -10.49 -1.47
CA LYS A 420 -23.10 -11.77 -0.97
C LYS A 420 -22.29 -11.57 0.29
N THR A 421 -22.38 -12.53 1.20
CA THR A 421 -21.59 -12.56 2.43
C THR A 421 -20.69 -13.77 2.45
N GLY A 422 -19.48 -13.60 2.94
CA GLY A 422 -18.49 -14.65 3.11
C GLY A 422 -17.72 -14.50 4.41
N ILE A 423 -16.92 -15.48 4.72
CA ILE A 423 -16.03 -15.48 5.88
C ILE A 423 -14.61 -15.80 5.45
N MET A 424 -13.67 -15.26 6.21
CA MET A 424 -12.27 -15.63 6.10
C MET A 424 -11.98 -16.79 7.04
N ILE A 425 -11.65 -17.95 6.47
CA ILE A 425 -11.20 -19.12 7.22
C ILE A 425 -9.69 -18.95 7.45
N GLU A 426 -9.35 -18.52 8.64
CA GLU A 426 -7.96 -18.19 9.01
C GLU A 426 -7.62 -18.63 10.44
N THR A 427 -8.56 -19.28 11.12
CA THR A 427 -8.32 -19.94 12.42
C THR A 427 -8.46 -21.45 12.29
N PRO A 428 -7.67 -22.27 12.99
CA PRO A 428 -7.86 -23.73 13.01
C PRO A 428 -9.26 -24.15 13.46
N ALA A 429 -9.88 -23.39 14.36
CA ALA A 429 -11.26 -23.65 14.79
C ALA A 429 -12.24 -23.55 13.62
N ALA A 430 -12.16 -22.46 12.82
CA ALA A 430 -13.00 -22.30 11.65
C ALA A 430 -12.79 -23.40 10.60
N VAL A 431 -11.57 -23.90 10.43
CA VAL A 431 -11.29 -25.05 9.54
C VAL A 431 -12.09 -26.26 9.98
N MET A 432 -12.08 -26.59 11.27
CA MET A 432 -12.74 -27.78 11.80
C MET A 432 -14.25 -27.75 11.68
N ILE A 433 -14.86 -26.56 11.68
CA ILE A 433 -16.32 -26.35 11.52
C ILE A 433 -16.65 -25.68 10.18
N SER A 434 -15.77 -25.80 9.19
CA SER A 434 -15.90 -25.08 7.92
C SER A 434 -17.16 -25.47 7.14
N ARG A 435 -17.66 -26.69 7.31
CA ARG A 435 -18.90 -27.15 6.67
C ARG A 435 -20.14 -26.48 7.28
N GLU A 436 -20.20 -26.37 8.60
CA GLU A 436 -21.24 -25.66 9.33
C GLU A 436 -21.27 -24.19 8.94
N LEU A 437 -20.10 -23.55 8.91
CA LEU A 437 -19.94 -22.17 8.50
C LEU A 437 -20.32 -21.96 7.02
N ALA A 438 -19.99 -22.90 6.13
CA ALA A 438 -20.33 -22.81 4.71
C ALA A 438 -21.84 -22.76 4.46
N ARG A 439 -22.68 -23.36 5.32
CA ARG A 439 -24.14 -23.28 5.22
C ARG A 439 -24.68 -21.87 5.46
N ARG A 440 -23.92 -21.05 6.18
CA ARG A 440 -24.34 -19.73 6.66
C ARG A 440 -23.96 -18.59 5.70
N VAL A 441 -23.07 -18.85 4.74
CA VAL A 441 -22.50 -17.83 3.87
C VAL A 441 -22.57 -18.21 2.40
N ASP A 442 -22.27 -17.25 1.50
CA ASP A 442 -22.30 -17.46 0.06
C ASP A 442 -20.94 -17.93 -0.50
N PHE A 443 -19.84 -17.67 0.22
CA PHE A 443 -18.48 -18.09 -0.17
C PHE A 443 -17.55 -18.16 1.04
N LEU A 444 -16.43 -18.88 0.88
CA LEU A 444 -15.35 -18.98 1.84
C LEU A 444 -14.06 -18.38 1.22
N SER A 445 -13.23 -17.77 2.04
CA SER A 445 -11.92 -17.27 1.64
C SER A 445 -10.87 -17.69 2.65
N LEU A 446 -9.80 -18.35 2.18
CA LEU A 446 -8.71 -18.84 3.03
C LEU A 446 -7.69 -17.75 3.28
N GLY A 447 -7.56 -17.29 4.53
CA GLY A 447 -6.53 -16.36 5.00
C GLY A 447 -5.28 -17.12 5.44
N THR A 448 -4.47 -17.59 4.47
CA THR A 448 -3.37 -18.52 4.74
C THR A 448 -2.28 -17.96 5.65
N ASN A 449 -2.10 -16.66 5.72
CA ASN A 449 -1.11 -16.02 6.58
C ASN A 449 -1.40 -16.26 8.07
N ASP A 450 -2.61 -15.91 8.51
CA ASP A 450 -3.05 -16.11 9.88
C ASP A 450 -3.31 -17.59 10.17
N LEU A 451 -3.85 -18.34 9.21
CA LEU A 451 -4.02 -19.79 9.34
C LEU A 451 -2.69 -20.50 9.61
N SER A 452 -1.64 -20.19 8.86
CA SER A 452 -0.30 -20.75 9.08
C SER A 452 0.25 -20.37 10.45
N GLN A 453 0.12 -19.10 10.83
CA GLN A 453 0.59 -18.59 12.11
C GLN A 453 -0.06 -19.31 13.29
N TYR A 454 -1.37 -19.45 13.29
CA TYR A 454 -2.11 -20.12 14.36
C TYR A 454 -1.91 -21.65 14.36
N THR A 455 -1.83 -22.27 13.18
CA THR A 455 -1.59 -23.71 13.06
C THR A 455 -0.20 -24.10 13.56
N LEU A 456 0.82 -23.32 13.22
CA LEU A 456 2.20 -23.58 13.60
C LEU A 456 2.54 -23.03 14.99
N ALA A 457 1.64 -22.26 15.62
CA ALA A 457 1.89 -21.54 16.87
C ALA A 457 3.19 -20.70 16.83
N MET A 458 3.43 -20.05 15.68
CA MET A 458 4.62 -19.22 15.43
C MET A 458 4.19 -17.84 14.94
N ASP A 459 4.74 -16.81 15.58
CA ASP A 459 4.58 -15.45 15.08
C ASP A 459 5.44 -15.24 13.82
N ARG A 460 4.79 -15.00 12.68
CA ARG A 460 5.45 -14.77 11.38
C ARG A 460 6.29 -13.50 11.34
N GLN A 461 6.02 -12.55 12.23
CA GLN A 461 6.76 -11.29 12.33
C GLN A 461 7.99 -11.41 13.23
N ASN A 462 8.14 -12.50 13.98
CA ASN A 462 9.25 -12.71 14.87
C ASN A 462 10.55 -13.07 14.10
N PRO A 463 11.58 -12.18 14.06
CA PRO A 463 12.80 -12.42 13.30
C PRO A 463 13.54 -13.71 13.71
N LEU A 464 13.41 -14.12 14.98
CA LEU A 464 14.07 -15.33 15.50
C LEU A 464 13.43 -16.62 14.98
N LEU A 465 12.16 -16.56 14.58
CA LEU A 465 11.40 -17.70 14.07
C LEU A 465 11.39 -17.78 12.54
N ARG A 466 11.80 -16.73 11.84
CA ARG A 466 11.73 -16.62 10.38
C ARG A 466 12.31 -17.82 9.63
N LYS A 467 13.42 -18.38 10.12
CA LYS A 467 14.06 -19.57 9.50
C LYS A 467 13.31 -20.89 9.77
N LYS A 468 12.42 -20.92 10.77
CA LYS A 468 11.66 -22.11 11.19
C LYS A 468 10.22 -22.04 10.67
N TYR A 469 9.76 -20.85 10.34
CA TYR A 469 8.42 -20.62 9.81
C TYR A 469 8.35 -21.20 8.39
N ASN A 470 7.44 -22.13 8.18
CA ASN A 470 7.21 -22.78 6.89
C ASN A 470 5.72 -22.79 6.60
N ASP A 471 5.27 -21.89 5.74
CA ASP A 471 3.89 -21.77 5.31
C ASP A 471 3.45 -22.88 4.32
N HIS A 472 4.43 -23.58 3.66
CA HIS A 472 4.17 -24.81 2.91
C HIS A 472 4.06 -26.05 3.83
N HIS A 473 3.85 -25.85 5.13
CA HIS A 473 3.78 -26.96 6.07
C HIS A 473 2.60 -27.90 5.74
N PRO A 474 2.79 -29.23 5.73
CA PRO A 474 1.74 -30.19 5.35
C PRO A 474 0.44 -30.05 6.13
N ALA A 475 0.49 -29.60 7.39
CA ALA A 475 -0.71 -29.32 8.17
C ALA A 475 -1.54 -28.18 7.58
N VAL A 476 -0.88 -27.11 7.10
CA VAL A 476 -1.57 -25.95 6.47
C VAL A 476 -2.19 -26.38 5.15
N LEU A 477 -1.45 -27.07 4.28
CA LEU A 477 -1.98 -27.57 3.00
C LEU A 477 -3.16 -28.52 3.19
N ARG A 478 -3.10 -29.41 4.21
CA ARG A 478 -4.22 -30.28 4.56
C ARG A 478 -5.45 -29.51 5.03
N MET A 479 -5.26 -28.44 5.82
CA MET A 479 -6.37 -27.58 6.25
C MET A 479 -7.01 -26.84 5.07
N ILE A 480 -6.20 -26.38 4.12
CA ILE A 480 -6.70 -25.76 2.88
C ILE A 480 -7.61 -26.75 2.13
N GLN A 481 -7.15 -27.98 1.94
CA GLN A 481 -7.94 -29.06 1.32
C GLN A 481 -9.27 -29.30 2.04
N MET A 482 -9.23 -29.43 3.36
CA MET A 482 -10.44 -29.65 4.18
C MET A 482 -11.48 -28.54 3.96
N VAL A 483 -11.05 -27.28 3.89
CA VAL A 483 -11.96 -26.14 3.68
C VAL A 483 -12.55 -26.16 2.28
N ILE A 484 -11.75 -26.49 1.26
CA ILE A 484 -12.23 -26.61 -0.13
C ILE A 484 -13.31 -27.70 -0.21
N GLU A 485 -13.04 -28.89 0.33
CA GLU A 485 -14.00 -29.98 0.36
C GLU A 485 -15.29 -29.64 1.12
N ALA A 486 -15.18 -28.99 2.28
CA ALA A 486 -16.31 -28.54 3.08
C ALA A 486 -17.17 -27.49 2.36
N GLY A 487 -16.53 -26.52 1.70
CA GLY A 487 -17.20 -25.51 0.90
C GLY A 487 -17.97 -26.11 -0.27
N HIS A 488 -17.33 -26.98 -1.03
CA HIS A 488 -17.95 -27.66 -2.18
C HIS A 488 -19.11 -28.58 -1.77
N ALA A 489 -19.01 -29.25 -0.61
CA ALA A 489 -20.09 -30.08 -0.08
C ALA A 489 -21.39 -29.28 0.18
N GLU A 490 -21.27 -27.98 0.43
CA GLU A 490 -22.39 -27.05 0.62
C GLU A 490 -22.62 -26.11 -0.60
N ASN A 491 -22.01 -26.43 -1.78
CA ASN A 491 -22.08 -25.65 -3.02
C ASN A 491 -21.59 -24.20 -2.83
N ARG A 492 -20.53 -23.99 -2.05
CA ARG A 492 -19.90 -22.70 -1.84
C ARG A 492 -18.55 -22.64 -2.55
N ARG A 493 -18.28 -21.50 -3.19
CA ARG A 493 -16.99 -21.22 -3.78
C ARG A 493 -15.95 -20.97 -2.70
N VAL A 494 -14.73 -21.46 -2.92
CA VAL A 494 -13.60 -21.28 -2.01
C VAL A 494 -12.46 -20.57 -2.71
N CYS A 495 -12.01 -19.45 -2.15
CA CYS A 495 -10.93 -18.63 -2.64
C CYS A 495 -9.73 -18.71 -1.69
N ILE A 496 -8.51 -18.58 -2.19
CA ILE A 496 -7.32 -18.36 -1.36
C ILE A 496 -6.89 -16.91 -1.53
N CYS A 497 -6.77 -16.14 -0.42
CA CYS A 497 -6.41 -14.73 -0.44
C CYS A 497 -5.16 -14.39 0.40
N GLY A 498 -4.54 -15.36 1.07
CA GLY A 498 -3.25 -15.19 1.72
C GLY A 498 -2.08 -15.15 0.74
N GLU A 499 -0.87 -14.97 1.25
CA GLU A 499 0.34 -14.85 0.43
C GLU A 499 0.64 -16.13 -0.38
N LEU A 500 0.25 -17.30 0.14
CA LEU A 500 0.40 -18.56 -0.61
C LEU A 500 -0.33 -18.57 -1.96
N ALA A 501 -1.39 -17.77 -2.13
CA ALA A 501 -2.09 -17.64 -3.41
C ALA A 501 -1.19 -17.08 -4.53
N ALA A 502 -0.15 -16.32 -4.17
CA ALA A 502 0.81 -15.75 -5.11
C ALA A 502 2.00 -16.68 -5.40
N ASP A 503 2.14 -17.77 -4.64
CA ASP A 503 3.21 -18.74 -4.87
C ASP A 503 2.90 -19.61 -6.07
N THR A 504 3.60 -19.34 -7.16
CA THR A 504 3.40 -20.08 -8.42
C THR A 504 3.79 -21.57 -8.34
N ALA A 505 4.62 -21.95 -7.37
CA ALA A 505 4.98 -23.36 -7.15
C ALA A 505 3.80 -24.18 -6.58
N LEU A 506 2.89 -23.52 -5.84
CA LEU A 506 1.69 -24.14 -5.28
C LEU A 506 0.45 -24.03 -6.19
N THR A 507 0.53 -23.25 -7.28
CA THR A 507 -0.63 -23.01 -8.15
C THR A 507 -1.26 -24.33 -8.62
N GLU A 508 -0.48 -25.27 -9.14
CA GLU A 508 -0.99 -26.57 -9.61
C GLU A 508 -1.62 -27.38 -8.47
N GLU A 509 -1.01 -27.41 -7.29
CA GLU A 509 -1.53 -28.13 -6.12
C GLU A 509 -2.88 -27.58 -5.68
N PHE A 510 -3.02 -26.25 -5.60
CA PHE A 510 -4.30 -25.61 -5.26
C PHE A 510 -5.39 -25.89 -6.30
N LEU A 511 -5.04 -25.91 -7.59
CA LEU A 511 -5.99 -26.25 -8.64
C LEU A 511 -6.44 -27.71 -8.56
N ARG A 512 -5.53 -28.63 -8.22
CA ARG A 512 -5.86 -30.05 -7.98
C ARG A 512 -6.71 -30.26 -6.73
N MET A 513 -6.49 -29.47 -5.68
CA MET A 513 -7.37 -29.43 -4.49
C MET A 513 -8.77 -28.91 -4.83
N GLY A 514 -8.96 -28.25 -5.95
CA GLY A 514 -10.27 -27.78 -6.41
C GLY A 514 -10.56 -26.32 -6.13
N VAL A 515 -9.58 -25.47 -5.80
CA VAL A 515 -9.81 -24.05 -5.54
C VAL A 515 -10.56 -23.37 -6.70
N ASP A 516 -11.48 -22.46 -6.39
CA ASP A 516 -12.30 -21.76 -7.39
C ASP A 516 -11.71 -20.41 -7.81
N CYS A 517 -10.92 -19.78 -6.96
CA CYS A 517 -10.29 -18.49 -7.23
C CYS A 517 -9.05 -18.26 -6.37
N LEU A 518 -8.13 -17.47 -6.90
CA LEU A 518 -6.93 -17.01 -6.20
C LEU A 518 -6.99 -15.49 -6.13
N SER A 519 -6.68 -14.92 -4.97
CA SER A 519 -6.66 -13.46 -4.78
C SER A 519 -5.26 -13.04 -4.30
N VAL A 520 -4.58 -12.24 -5.11
CA VAL A 520 -3.17 -11.93 -4.96
C VAL A 520 -2.92 -10.42 -5.03
N VAL A 521 -1.77 -9.94 -4.56
CA VAL A 521 -1.39 -8.54 -4.79
C VAL A 521 -1.31 -8.26 -6.30
N PRO A 522 -1.64 -7.04 -6.77
CA PRO A 522 -1.76 -6.75 -8.20
C PRO A 522 -0.55 -7.16 -9.04
N ALA A 523 0.68 -7.00 -8.52
CA ALA A 523 1.91 -7.39 -9.21
C ALA A 523 2.03 -8.90 -9.48
N CYS A 524 1.37 -9.76 -8.69
CA CYS A 524 1.40 -11.21 -8.82
C CYS A 524 0.31 -11.79 -9.75
N ILE A 525 -0.61 -10.95 -10.26
CA ILE A 525 -1.70 -11.41 -11.13
C ILE A 525 -1.15 -12.09 -12.39
N LEU A 526 -0.22 -11.46 -13.09
CA LEU A 526 0.32 -11.99 -14.33
C LEU A 526 1.21 -13.22 -14.14
N PRO A 527 2.12 -13.28 -13.15
CA PRO A 527 2.85 -14.50 -12.82
C PRO A 527 1.93 -15.69 -12.50
N VAL A 528 0.91 -15.49 -11.67
CA VAL A 528 -0.07 -16.55 -11.33
C VAL A 528 -0.88 -16.95 -12.57
N ARG A 529 -1.29 -16.00 -13.40
CA ARG A 529 -1.97 -16.29 -14.69
C ARG A 529 -1.08 -17.12 -15.62
N LYS A 530 0.22 -16.81 -15.70
CA LYS A 530 1.19 -17.60 -16.47
C LYS A 530 1.25 -19.04 -15.95
N ALA A 531 1.40 -19.22 -14.63
CA ALA A 531 1.46 -20.54 -14.00
C ALA A 531 0.15 -21.33 -14.22
N LEU A 532 -1.00 -20.71 -13.94
CA LEU A 532 -2.32 -21.31 -14.12
C LEU A 532 -2.53 -21.84 -15.54
N ARG A 533 -2.16 -21.06 -16.56
CA ARG A 533 -2.30 -21.43 -17.97
C ARG A 533 -1.39 -22.57 -18.41
N GLN A 534 -0.41 -22.96 -17.59
CA GLN A 534 0.48 -24.10 -17.83
C GLN A 534 -0.05 -25.40 -17.24
N VAL A 535 -1.00 -25.33 -16.30
CA VAL A 535 -1.57 -26.51 -15.62
C VAL A 535 -2.56 -27.25 -16.54
N ASP A 536 -2.48 -28.57 -16.54
CA ASP A 536 -3.41 -29.50 -17.19
C ASP A 536 -4.01 -30.41 -16.10
N LEU A 537 -5.30 -30.33 -15.89
CA LEU A 537 -6.02 -31.11 -14.90
C LEU A 537 -6.73 -32.35 -15.48
N SER A 538 -6.63 -32.55 -16.78
CA SER A 538 -7.36 -33.64 -17.52
C SER A 538 -7.00 -35.06 -17.09
N GLY A 539 -5.94 -35.25 -16.27
CA GLY A 539 -5.51 -36.55 -15.77
C GLY A 539 -6.16 -37.02 -14.46
N ASP A 540 -6.94 -36.17 -13.78
CA ASP A 540 -7.44 -36.41 -12.42
C ASP A 540 -8.85 -37.04 -12.37
N ASP A 541 -9.54 -37.27 -13.49
CA ASP A 541 -10.87 -37.91 -13.55
C ASP A 541 -10.87 -39.41 -13.22
N LYS A 542 -9.88 -39.92 -12.47
CA LYS A 542 -9.84 -41.28 -11.94
C LYS A 542 -10.06 -41.29 -10.43
N GLY A 543 -11.27 -41.03 -9.97
CA GLY A 543 -11.62 -41.30 -8.60
C GLY A 543 -12.60 -40.31 -7.98
N ALA A 544 -13.81 -40.18 -8.49
CA ALA A 544 -14.97 -39.68 -7.77
C ALA A 544 -15.83 -40.85 -7.33
#